data_595c485c05e45a1d9f6806d99f9fbbeb
#
_entry.id   595c485c05e45a1d9f6806d99f9fbbeb
#
_cell.length_a   1.000
_cell.length_b   1.000
_cell.length_c   1.000
_cell.angle_alpha   90.00
_cell.angle_beta   90.00
_cell.angle_gamma   90.00
#
_symmetry.space_group_name_H-M   'P 1'
#
loop_
_entity.id
_entity.type
_entity.pdbx_description
1 polymer ?
#
loop_
_entity_poly.entity_id
_entity_poly.type
_entity_poly.pdbx_seq_one_letter_code
_entity_poly.pdbx_strand_id
1 'polypeptide(L)'
;MKKVILILFILSIHLNIYSQINPDNIEIVRDHYGVPHIYADTDSEVAYGYAWAQAEDHFKLIQEAYLAGNGMLGKRIGLKAAGADFLTQFIQSESTVNDLYHTLDAKFISLLEAFTEGLNAFAKKHPDEVLEKKLFPITPKKILRYTQLQLFISN
;
A
#
# COMPACT_ATOMS: atom_id res chain seq x y z
N MET A 1 18.77 -33.59 29.44
CA MET A 1 19.17 -32.35 28.79
C MET A 1 18.76 -32.26 27.31
N LYS A 2 19.03 -33.27 26.45
CA LYS A 2 18.67 -33.23 24.99
C LYS A 2 17.17 -33.09 24.71
N LYS A 3 16.27 -33.69 25.52
CA LYS A 3 14.81 -33.60 25.35
C LYS A 3 14.24 -32.23 25.70
N VAL A 4 14.85 -31.50 26.66
CA VAL A 4 14.44 -30.14 27.06
C VAL A 4 14.83 -29.14 25.98
N ILE A 5 15.98 -29.29 25.32
CA ILE A 5 16.45 -28.45 24.22
C ILE A 5 15.52 -28.59 23.00
N LEU A 6 15.03 -29.80 22.74
CA LEU A 6 14.09 -30.05 21.64
C LEU A 6 12.73 -29.35 21.85
N ILE A 7 12.23 -29.34 23.09
CA ILE A 7 10.96 -28.68 23.44
C ILE A 7 11.10 -27.15 23.33
N LEU A 8 12.23 -26.58 23.75
CA LEU A 8 12.52 -25.16 23.61
C LEU A 8 12.65 -24.72 22.13
N PHE A 9 13.16 -25.59 21.27
CA PHE A 9 13.26 -25.31 19.82
C PHE A 9 11.90 -25.34 19.12
N ILE A 10 10.96 -26.18 19.58
CA ILE A 10 9.59 -26.25 19.05
C ILE A 10 8.76 -25.03 19.50
N LEU A 11 9.04 -24.49 20.70
CA LEU A 11 8.32 -23.32 21.25
C LEU A 11 8.72 -22.01 20.60
N SER A 12 9.85 -21.95 19.86
CA SER A 12 10.34 -20.75 19.18
C SER A 12 9.82 -20.57 17.75
N ILE A 13 9.01 -21.50 17.23
CA ILE A 13 8.28 -21.31 15.98
C ILE A 13 6.98 -20.54 16.30
N HIS A 14 7.11 -19.28 16.68
CA HIS A 14 6.03 -18.34 16.55
C HIS A 14 5.84 -18.09 15.06
N LEU A 15 5.02 -18.91 14.44
CA LEU A 15 4.42 -18.59 13.15
C LEU A 15 3.65 -17.29 13.35
N ASN A 16 4.22 -16.19 12.86
CA ASN A 16 3.41 -15.03 12.55
C ASN A 16 2.42 -15.51 11.49
N ILE A 17 1.27 -15.99 11.92
CA ILE A 17 0.11 -16.21 11.06
C ILE A 17 -0.40 -14.82 10.75
N TYR A 18 0.27 -14.11 9.84
CA TYR A 18 -0.42 -13.09 9.08
C TYR A 18 -1.54 -13.82 8.36
N SER A 19 -2.77 -13.48 8.67
CA SER A 19 -3.92 -13.97 7.92
C SER A 19 -3.66 -13.60 6.45
N GLN A 20 -3.26 -14.58 5.67
CA GLN A 20 -3.04 -14.39 4.24
C GLN A 20 -4.40 -14.05 3.65
N ILE A 21 -4.50 -12.88 3.02
CA ILE A 21 -5.72 -12.47 2.35
C ILE A 21 -6.01 -13.47 1.25
N ASN A 22 -7.21 -14.03 1.26
CA ASN A 22 -7.70 -14.88 0.19
C ASN A 22 -8.58 -14.05 -0.76
N PRO A 23 -8.12 -13.69 -1.94
CA PRO A 23 -8.92 -12.89 -2.89
C PRO A 23 -10.23 -13.56 -3.30
N ASP A 24 -10.32 -14.89 -3.23
CA ASP A 24 -11.54 -15.64 -3.59
C ASP A 24 -12.68 -15.44 -2.59
N ASN A 25 -12.39 -14.92 -1.39
CA ASN A 25 -13.39 -14.56 -0.38
C ASN A 25 -13.91 -13.12 -0.54
N ILE A 26 -13.39 -12.37 -1.51
CA ILE A 26 -13.74 -10.96 -1.70
C ILE A 26 -14.64 -10.83 -2.92
N GLU A 27 -15.85 -10.36 -2.69
CA GLU A 27 -16.81 -10.07 -3.77
C GLU A 27 -16.91 -8.56 -3.98
N ILE A 28 -16.71 -8.11 -5.23
CA ILE A 28 -16.88 -6.71 -5.63
C ILE A 28 -18.05 -6.66 -6.64
N VAL A 29 -19.16 -6.06 -6.23
CA VAL A 29 -20.36 -5.88 -7.06
C VAL A 29 -20.52 -4.41 -7.39
N ARG A 30 -20.67 -4.09 -8.67
CA ARG A 30 -20.96 -2.71 -9.08
C ARG A 30 -22.46 -2.54 -9.33
N ASP A 31 -23.02 -1.49 -8.73
CA ASP A 31 -24.42 -1.14 -8.98
C ASP A 31 -24.61 -0.48 -10.35
N HIS A 32 -25.83 -0.08 -10.66
CA HIS A 32 -26.16 0.54 -11.95
C HIS A 32 -25.54 1.94 -12.14
N TYR A 33 -25.00 2.57 -11.10
CA TYR A 33 -24.24 3.80 -11.18
C TYR A 33 -22.71 3.55 -11.30
N GLY A 34 -22.29 2.28 -11.26
CA GLY A 34 -20.89 1.88 -11.27
C GLY A 34 -20.20 1.95 -9.90
N VAL A 35 -20.94 2.21 -8.81
CA VAL A 35 -20.38 2.26 -7.47
C VAL A 35 -20.01 0.86 -7.01
N PRO A 36 -18.75 0.59 -6.60
CA PRO A 36 -18.36 -0.72 -6.12
C PRO A 36 -18.83 -0.95 -4.67
N HIS A 37 -19.50 -2.08 -4.45
CA HIS A 37 -19.86 -2.62 -3.16
C HIS A 37 -18.94 -3.81 -2.87
N ILE A 38 -18.23 -3.79 -1.73
CA ILE A 38 -17.22 -4.78 -1.38
C ILE A 38 -17.74 -5.61 -0.21
N TYR A 39 -17.81 -6.92 -0.40
CA TYR A 39 -18.22 -7.89 0.61
C TYR A 39 -17.04 -8.81 0.92
N ALA A 40 -16.70 -8.94 2.19
CA ALA A 40 -15.63 -9.79 2.69
C ALA A 40 -15.82 -10.05 4.19
N ASP A 41 -15.12 -11.06 4.71
CA ASP A 41 -15.28 -11.49 6.11
C ASP A 41 -14.48 -10.64 7.10
N THR A 42 -13.40 -9.98 6.63
CA THR A 42 -12.47 -9.21 7.48
C THR A 42 -12.22 -7.80 6.96
N ASP A 43 -11.89 -6.86 7.87
CA ASP A 43 -11.50 -5.50 7.51
C ASP A 43 -10.31 -5.47 6.53
N SER A 44 -9.37 -6.41 6.65
CA SER A 44 -8.21 -6.52 5.75
C SER A 44 -8.62 -6.92 4.33
N GLU A 45 -9.53 -7.87 4.19
CA GLU A 45 -10.08 -8.26 2.89
C GLU A 45 -10.87 -7.13 2.25
N VAL A 46 -11.65 -6.36 3.05
CA VAL A 46 -12.32 -5.15 2.56
C VAL A 46 -11.30 -4.12 2.06
N ALA A 47 -10.20 -3.90 2.80
CA ALA A 47 -9.15 -2.97 2.39
C ALA A 47 -8.46 -3.40 1.08
N TYR A 48 -8.20 -4.70 0.91
CA TYR A 48 -7.69 -5.27 -0.34
C TYR A 48 -8.66 -5.04 -1.51
N GLY A 49 -9.94 -5.41 -1.33
CA GLY A 49 -10.97 -5.24 -2.35
C GLY A 49 -11.19 -3.78 -2.73
N TYR A 50 -11.11 -2.87 -1.74
CA TYR A 50 -11.19 -1.43 -1.98
C TYR A 50 -10.02 -0.93 -2.82
N ALA A 51 -8.80 -1.38 -2.53
CA ALA A 51 -7.62 -1.04 -3.32
C ALA A 51 -7.75 -1.53 -4.77
N TRP A 52 -8.25 -2.75 -4.95
CA TRP A 52 -8.50 -3.33 -6.26
C TRP A 52 -9.53 -2.52 -7.05
N ALA A 53 -10.70 -2.22 -6.46
CA ALA A 53 -11.75 -1.44 -7.11
C ALA A 53 -11.29 -0.02 -7.49
N GLN A 54 -10.50 0.64 -6.62
CA GLN A 54 -9.89 1.92 -6.94
C GLN A 54 -8.89 1.83 -8.10
N ALA A 55 -8.12 0.73 -8.17
CA ALA A 55 -7.19 0.53 -9.27
C ALA A 55 -7.93 0.27 -10.59
N GLU A 56 -9.04 -0.48 -10.60
CA GLU A 56 -9.87 -0.63 -11.79
C GLU A 56 -10.32 0.72 -12.37
N ASP A 57 -10.67 1.66 -11.52
CA ASP A 57 -11.20 2.96 -11.96
C ASP A 57 -10.10 3.99 -12.27
N HIS A 58 -9.00 3.99 -11.49
CA HIS A 58 -8.07 5.13 -11.47
C HIS A 58 -6.60 4.73 -11.33
N PHE A 59 -6.17 3.56 -11.84
CA PHE A 59 -4.82 3.05 -11.60
C PHE A 59 -3.70 4.00 -12.01
N LYS A 60 -3.86 4.69 -13.14
CA LYS A 60 -2.90 5.70 -13.60
C LYS A 60 -2.76 6.84 -12.59
N LEU A 61 -3.89 7.38 -12.13
CA LEU A 61 -3.91 8.51 -11.19
C LEU A 61 -3.28 8.13 -9.84
N ILE A 62 -3.59 6.93 -9.34
CA ILE A 62 -3.01 6.37 -8.12
C ILE A 62 -1.49 6.28 -8.22
N GLN A 63 -0.98 5.78 -9.34
CA GLN A 63 0.47 5.69 -9.56
C GLN A 63 1.12 7.07 -9.62
N GLU A 64 0.54 8.03 -10.34
CA GLU A 64 1.07 9.40 -10.41
C GLU A 64 1.10 10.08 -9.04
N ALA A 65 0.06 9.88 -8.22
CA ALA A 65 -0.02 10.37 -6.85
C ALA A 65 1.11 9.78 -5.98
N TYR A 66 1.31 8.47 -6.04
CA TYR A 66 2.37 7.82 -5.25
C TYR A 66 3.77 8.12 -5.79
N LEU A 67 3.94 8.32 -7.09
CA LEU A 67 5.20 8.83 -7.65
C LEU A 67 5.53 10.20 -7.09
N ALA A 68 4.54 11.12 -7.00
CA ALA A 68 4.73 12.44 -6.41
C ALA A 68 5.13 12.34 -4.93
N GLY A 69 4.38 11.57 -4.12
CA GLY A 69 4.66 11.41 -2.69
C GLY A 69 5.99 10.71 -2.38
N ASN A 70 6.59 10.04 -3.36
CA ASN A 70 7.88 9.37 -3.22
C ASN A 70 9.03 10.08 -3.97
N GLY A 71 8.81 11.33 -4.44
CA GLY A 71 9.84 12.11 -5.13
C GLY A 71 10.30 11.46 -6.45
N MET A 72 9.40 10.81 -7.15
CA MET A 72 9.67 10.04 -8.36
C MET A 72 8.88 10.52 -9.58
N LEU A 73 8.02 11.53 -9.45
CA LEU A 73 7.14 11.98 -10.53
C LEU A 73 7.92 12.56 -11.72
N GLY A 74 9.07 13.18 -11.44
CA GLY A 74 9.98 13.69 -12.46
C GLY A 74 10.51 12.61 -13.41
N LYS A 75 10.59 11.36 -12.99
CA LYS A 75 10.95 10.23 -13.86
C LYS A 75 9.90 10.00 -14.96
N ARG A 76 8.65 10.36 -14.68
CA ARG A 76 7.51 10.16 -15.58
C ARG A 76 7.25 11.36 -16.49
N ILE A 77 7.24 12.59 -15.94
CA ILE A 77 6.83 13.79 -16.67
C ILE A 77 7.93 14.87 -16.72
N GLY A 78 9.14 14.53 -16.31
CA GLY A 78 10.32 15.39 -16.45
C GLY A 78 10.26 16.64 -15.56
N LEU A 79 10.82 17.74 -16.05
CA LEU A 79 11.00 18.98 -15.29
C LEU A 79 9.69 19.57 -14.73
N LYS A 80 8.56 19.27 -15.37
CA LYS A 80 7.24 19.74 -14.88
C LYS A 80 6.91 19.22 -13.47
N ALA A 81 7.48 18.10 -13.07
CA ALA A 81 7.29 17.53 -11.74
C ALA A 81 8.39 17.89 -10.73
N ALA A 82 9.42 18.63 -11.13
CA ALA A 82 10.56 18.94 -10.27
C ALA A 82 10.15 19.63 -8.96
N GLY A 83 9.10 20.48 -9.00
CA GLY A 83 8.56 21.12 -7.79
C GLY A 83 7.95 20.13 -6.81
N ALA A 84 7.20 19.14 -7.28
CA ALA A 84 6.60 18.11 -6.43
C ALA A 84 7.68 17.19 -5.83
N ASP A 85 8.62 16.74 -6.63
CA ASP A 85 9.73 15.90 -6.16
C ASP A 85 10.62 16.66 -5.14
N PHE A 86 10.90 17.95 -5.40
CA PHE A 86 11.62 18.81 -4.45
C PHE A 86 10.86 18.99 -3.15
N LEU A 87 9.54 19.25 -3.21
CA LEU A 87 8.71 19.45 -2.03
C LEU A 87 8.71 18.21 -1.14
N THR A 88 8.56 17.03 -1.71
CA THR A 88 8.61 15.76 -0.99
C THR A 88 9.93 15.57 -0.24
N GLN A 89 11.06 15.96 -0.85
CA GLN A 89 12.36 15.94 -0.19
C GLN A 89 12.48 17.05 0.87
N PHE A 90 12.00 18.24 0.59
CA PHE A 90 12.03 19.38 1.50
C PHE A 90 11.30 19.10 2.82
N ILE A 91 10.10 18.47 2.75
CA ILE A 91 9.35 18.06 3.94
C ILE A 91 9.89 16.77 4.58
N GLN A 92 10.99 16.23 4.06
CA GLN A 92 11.65 15.03 4.57
C GLN A 92 10.72 13.83 4.72
N SER A 93 9.81 13.62 3.75
CA SER A 93 8.80 12.57 3.81
C SER A 93 9.35 11.19 4.10
N GLU A 94 10.51 10.85 3.51
CA GLU A 94 11.11 9.53 3.70
C GLU A 94 11.59 9.29 5.12
N SER A 95 12.38 10.22 5.69
CA SER A 95 12.88 10.10 7.06
C SER A 95 11.75 10.14 8.06
N THR A 96 10.84 11.11 7.95
CA THR A 96 9.69 11.25 8.85
C THR A 96 8.85 9.97 8.92
N VAL A 97 8.49 9.40 7.76
CA VAL A 97 7.72 8.16 7.72
C VAL A 97 8.51 6.98 8.28
N ASN A 98 9.82 6.88 7.99
CA ASN A 98 10.64 5.79 8.52
C ASN A 98 10.77 5.86 10.04
N ASP A 99 10.96 7.07 10.58
CA ASP A 99 11.18 7.28 12.01
C ASP A 99 9.90 7.10 12.83
N LEU A 100 8.74 7.46 12.26
CA LEU A 100 7.46 7.42 12.97
C LEU A 100 6.59 6.19 12.66
N TYR A 101 6.93 5.38 11.67
CA TYR A 101 6.11 4.23 11.27
C TYR A 101 5.78 3.28 12.42
N HIS A 102 6.73 3.06 13.32
CA HIS A 102 6.59 2.15 14.46
C HIS A 102 5.61 2.67 15.54
N THR A 103 5.23 3.95 15.47
CA THR A 103 4.28 4.56 16.43
C THR A 103 2.82 4.39 15.99
N LEU A 104 2.59 3.92 14.77
CA LEU A 104 1.25 3.71 14.25
C LEU A 104 0.58 2.51 14.92
N ASP A 105 -0.74 2.58 15.02
CA ASP A 105 -1.54 1.47 15.52
C ASP A 105 -1.39 0.23 14.63
N ALA A 106 -1.25 -0.95 15.26
CA ALA A 106 -1.02 -2.21 14.56
C ALA A 106 -2.17 -2.59 13.62
N LYS A 107 -3.44 -2.30 14.00
CA LYS A 107 -4.59 -2.55 13.15
C LYS A 107 -4.55 -1.64 11.91
N PHE A 108 -4.18 -0.38 12.07
CA PHE A 108 -4.02 0.54 10.96
C PHE A 108 -2.91 0.08 10.00
N ILE A 109 -1.78 -0.37 10.52
CA ILE A 109 -0.69 -0.94 9.70
C ILE A 109 -1.22 -2.14 8.89
N SER A 110 -1.95 -3.07 9.53
CA SER A 110 -2.48 -4.25 8.83
C SER A 110 -3.46 -3.90 7.70
N LEU A 111 -4.27 -2.84 7.87
CA LEU A 111 -5.14 -2.34 6.81
C LEU A 111 -4.35 -1.72 5.65
N LEU A 112 -3.30 -0.95 5.94
CA LEU A 112 -2.41 -0.42 4.91
C LEU A 112 -1.67 -1.53 4.15
N GLU A 113 -1.22 -2.58 4.84
CA GLU A 113 -0.59 -3.74 4.22
C GLU A 113 -1.57 -4.44 3.28
N ALA A 114 -2.79 -4.71 3.72
CA ALA A 114 -3.84 -5.30 2.90
C ALA A 114 -4.19 -4.44 1.66
N PHE A 115 -4.32 -3.14 1.86
CA PHE A 115 -4.56 -2.20 0.77
C PHE A 115 -3.41 -2.21 -0.26
N THR A 116 -2.15 -2.21 0.20
CA THR A 116 -1.01 -2.28 -0.71
C THR A 116 -0.92 -3.62 -1.43
N GLU A 117 -1.34 -4.72 -0.80
CA GLU A 117 -1.41 -6.03 -1.42
C GLU A 117 -2.42 -6.03 -2.57
N GLY A 118 -3.61 -5.44 -2.40
CA GLY A 118 -4.61 -5.29 -3.46
C GLY A 118 -4.09 -4.49 -4.65
N LEU A 119 -3.42 -3.34 -4.42
CA LEU A 119 -2.80 -2.55 -5.48
C LEU A 119 -1.69 -3.32 -6.23
N ASN A 120 -0.85 -4.05 -5.49
CA ASN A 120 0.23 -4.83 -6.07
C ASN A 120 -0.30 -6.03 -6.86
N ALA A 121 -1.39 -6.66 -6.40
CA ALA A 121 -2.06 -7.73 -7.13
C ALA A 121 -2.66 -7.22 -8.44
N PHE A 122 -3.30 -6.04 -8.43
CA PHE A 122 -3.79 -5.39 -9.64
C PHE A 122 -2.66 -5.11 -10.63
N ALA A 123 -1.57 -4.48 -10.17
CA ALA A 123 -0.39 -4.20 -10.99
C ALA A 123 0.21 -5.46 -11.62
N LYS A 124 0.25 -6.57 -10.88
CA LYS A 124 0.74 -7.86 -11.37
C LYS A 124 -0.16 -8.44 -12.47
N LYS A 125 -1.48 -8.24 -12.37
CA LYS A 125 -2.46 -8.70 -13.36
C LYS A 125 -2.52 -7.80 -14.60
N HIS A 126 -2.15 -6.52 -14.44
CA HIS A 126 -2.19 -5.49 -15.48
C HIS A 126 -0.80 -4.86 -15.70
N PRO A 127 0.23 -5.63 -16.10
CA PRO A 127 1.60 -5.15 -16.19
C PRO A 127 1.78 -4.04 -17.25
N ASP A 128 0.94 -4.02 -18.26
CA ASP A 128 0.97 -3.01 -19.34
C ASP A 128 0.45 -1.64 -18.88
N GLU A 129 -0.29 -1.59 -17.78
CA GLU A 129 -0.78 -0.35 -17.17
C GLU A 129 0.20 0.23 -16.15
N VAL A 130 1.31 -0.47 -15.83
CA VAL A 130 2.31 0.00 -14.88
C VAL A 130 3.16 1.12 -15.51
N LEU A 131 3.06 2.33 -14.96
CA LEU A 131 3.75 3.53 -15.46
C LEU A 131 5.24 3.54 -15.13
N GLU A 132 5.61 3.12 -13.91
CA GLU A 132 7.00 3.09 -13.42
C GLU A 132 7.22 1.84 -12.56
N LYS A 133 7.99 0.90 -13.07
CA LYS A 133 8.25 -0.38 -12.37
C LYS A 133 8.92 -0.22 -11.00
N LYS A 134 9.73 0.84 -10.81
CA LYS A 134 10.41 1.10 -9.53
C LYS A 134 9.47 1.58 -8.42
N LEU A 135 8.24 1.98 -8.76
CA LEU A 135 7.22 2.27 -7.77
C LEU A 135 6.78 0.99 -7.04
N PHE A 136 6.74 -0.13 -7.76
CA PHE A 136 6.27 -1.41 -7.24
C PHE A 136 7.41 -2.27 -6.63
N PRO A 137 7.11 -3.06 -5.59
CA PRO A 137 5.81 -3.09 -4.91
C PRO A 137 5.51 -1.77 -4.19
N ILE A 138 4.24 -1.36 -4.21
CA ILE A 138 3.77 -0.31 -3.33
C ILE A 138 3.78 -0.86 -1.90
N THR A 139 4.23 -0.04 -0.95
CA THR A 139 4.31 -0.41 0.46
C THR A 139 3.53 0.59 1.31
N PRO A 140 3.11 0.25 2.55
CA PRO A 140 2.49 1.18 3.46
C PRO A 140 3.26 2.50 3.61
N LYS A 141 4.57 2.43 3.71
CA LYS A 141 5.42 3.63 3.80
C LYS A 141 5.35 4.52 2.57
N LYS A 142 5.24 3.95 1.36
CA LYS A 142 5.08 4.73 0.13
C LYS A 142 3.74 5.48 0.10
N ILE A 143 2.67 4.88 0.62
CA ILE A 143 1.37 5.53 0.76
C ILE A 143 1.46 6.67 1.79
N LEU A 144 2.04 6.42 2.95
CA LEU A 144 2.17 7.42 4.01
C LEU A 144 2.99 8.63 3.59
N ARG A 145 4.03 8.46 2.75
CA ARG A 145 4.78 9.58 2.17
C ARG A 145 3.88 10.46 1.29
N TYR A 146 3.02 9.85 0.49
CA TYR A 146 2.04 10.59 -0.29
C TYR A 146 1.02 11.30 0.62
N THR A 147 0.51 10.63 1.65
CA THR A 147 -0.42 11.23 2.62
C THR A 147 0.22 12.45 3.30
N GLN A 148 1.49 12.37 3.69
CA GLN A 148 2.22 13.50 4.27
C GLN A 148 2.32 14.68 3.29
N LEU A 149 2.65 14.41 2.02
CA LEU A 149 2.67 15.44 0.97
C LEU A 149 1.28 16.10 0.83
N GLN A 150 0.21 15.31 0.77
CA GLN A 150 -1.15 15.80 0.67
C GLN A 150 -1.53 16.71 1.86
N LEU A 151 -1.22 16.28 3.07
CA LEU A 151 -1.48 17.08 4.27
C LEU A 151 -0.69 18.39 4.25
N PHE A 152 0.53 18.40 3.72
CA PHE A 152 1.34 19.60 3.64
C PHE A 152 0.78 20.63 2.63
N ILE A 153 0.30 20.18 1.47
CA ILE A 153 -0.21 21.08 0.43
C ILE A 153 -1.66 21.51 0.64
N SER A 154 -2.40 20.84 1.55
CA SER A 154 -3.81 21.16 1.85
C SER A 154 -3.98 22.11 3.02
N ASN A 155 -2.91 22.44 3.74
CA ASN A 155 -2.89 23.42 4.83
C ASN A 155 -2.32 24.76 4.36
#